data_4c306ba45082fa90ed77ce08d208ada4
#
_entry.id   4c306ba45082fa90ed77ce08d208ada4
#
_cell.length_a   1.000
_cell.length_b   1.000
_cell.length_c   1.000
_cell.angle_alpha   90.00
_cell.angle_beta   90.00
_cell.angle_gamma   90.00
#
_symmetry.space_group_name_H-M   'P 1'
#
loop_
_entity.id
_entity.type
_entity.pdbx_description
1 polymer ?
#
loop_
_entity_poly.entity_id
_entity_poly.type
_entity_poly.pdbx_seq_one_letter_code
_entity_poly.pdbx_strand_id
1 'polypeptide(L)'
;MSEFWKKVGKTLHYYGRQAAIFLRGAWWDIHPVKATRPVFVIGCSRAGTTLVYKTLSESRELGTLQRETHDFWAELHPLQEKDWETHALAATDASDHDRDYVTRYFYAWTGKTRFVDKNNQNGLCVPYLYALFPDACFIYVKRSPGDNLNSLIEGWSKPEEFASWSRHLPESVAVEGGKYVLWCFFLSEGWRNYLQASVEDVCAFQYDAVNTAILDARELIETDKWHEVFYEDIVRDPVAQFRSLFKACGLSFDATLEQHCRDVLSIPYNAFSEIRVDKWKDGRNRERIERKLPDMRELASRMGYTD
;
A
#
# COMPACT_ATOMS: atom_id res chain seq x y z
N MET A 1 -27.55 -19.72 -24.89
CA MET A 1 -26.17 -20.19 -25.20
C MET A 1 -25.06 -19.31 -24.59
N SER A 2 -25.29 -18.04 -24.24
CA SER A 2 -24.22 -17.12 -23.83
C SER A 2 -23.71 -17.25 -22.40
N GLU A 3 -24.55 -17.56 -21.40
CA GLU A 3 -24.15 -17.60 -20.00
C GLU A 3 -23.38 -18.87 -19.59
N PHE A 4 -23.81 -20.00 -20.12
CA PHE A 4 -23.12 -21.27 -19.92
C PHE A 4 -21.67 -21.23 -20.45
N TRP A 5 -21.48 -20.76 -21.69
CA TRP A 5 -20.15 -20.65 -22.29
C TRP A 5 -19.26 -19.62 -21.59
N LYS A 6 -19.85 -18.52 -21.05
CA LYS A 6 -19.12 -17.57 -20.21
C LYS A 6 -18.65 -18.21 -18.88
N LYS A 7 -19.50 -19.04 -18.24
CA LYS A 7 -19.10 -19.78 -17.04
C LYS A 7 -18.02 -20.80 -17.30
N VAL A 8 -18.17 -21.60 -18.39
CA VAL A 8 -17.15 -22.57 -18.84
C VAL A 8 -15.82 -21.88 -19.13
N GLY A 9 -15.84 -20.77 -19.88
CA GLY A 9 -14.63 -19.98 -20.17
C GLY A 9 -13.94 -19.45 -18.92
N LYS A 10 -14.70 -18.91 -17.94
CA LYS A 10 -14.14 -18.47 -16.65
C LYS A 10 -13.51 -19.63 -15.87
N THR A 11 -14.16 -20.78 -15.85
CA THR A 11 -13.67 -21.98 -15.16
C THR A 11 -12.38 -22.50 -15.79
N LEU A 12 -12.34 -22.62 -17.12
CA LEU A 12 -11.12 -23.02 -17.86
C LEU A 12 -9.97 -22.03 -17.65
N HIS A 13 -10.27 -20.74 -17.69
CA HIS A 13 -9.27 -19.69 -17.41
C HIS A 13 -8.72 -19.80 -15.98
N TYR A 14 -9.59 -20.04 -14.99
CA TYR A 14 -9.18 -20.23 -13.61
C TYR A 14 -8.25 -21.44 -13.45
N TYR A 15 -8.64 -22.62 -13.94
CA TYR A 15 -7.79 -23.82 -13.84
C TYR A 15 -6.51 -23.71 -14.65
N GLY A 16 -6.55 -23.10 -15.82
CA GLY A 16 -5.37 -22.82 -16.63
C GLY A 16 -4.37 -21.91 -15.91
N ARG A 17 -4.88 -20.88 -15.21
CA ARG A 17 -4.06 -20.00 -14.36
C ARG A 17 -3.46 -20.75 -13.17
N GLN A 18 -4.23 -21.58 -12.47
CA GLN A 18 -3.73 -22.40 -11.35
C GLN A 18 -2.64 -23.37 -11.81
N ALA A 19 -2.86 -24.04 -12.92
CA ALA A 19 -1.85 -24.92 -13.51
C ALA A 19 -0.57 -24.16 -13.89
N ALA A 20 -0.68 -22.96 -14.47
CA ALA A 20 0.47 -22.13 -14.81
C ALA A 20 1.24 -21.67 -13.55
N ILE A 21 0.54 -21.29 -12.48
CA ILE A 21 1.16 -20.92 -11.19
C ILE A 21 1.92 -22.13 -10.63
N PHE A 22 1.30 -23.29 -10.59
CA PHE A 22 1.92 -24.52 -10.10
C PHE A 22 3.18 -24.88 -10.92
N LEU A 23 3.08 -24.89 -12.24
CA LEU A 23 4.21 -25.25 -13.13
C LEU A 23 5.38 -24.25 -13.01
N ARG A 24 5.10 -22.95 -12.91
CA ARG A 24 6.14 -21.94 -12.69
C ARG A 24 6.77 -22.07 -11.31
N GLY A 25 5.99 -22.38 -10.27
CA GLY A 25 6.50 -22.65 -8.94
C GLY A 25 7.43 -23.86 -8.94
N ALA A 26 7.00 -24.98 -9.51
CA ALA A 26 7.81 -26.18 -9.65
C ALA A 26 9.07 -25.97 -10.52
N TRP A 27 8.96 -25.15 -11.56
CA TRP A 27 10.13 -24.76 -12.36
C TRP A 27 11.12 -23.94 -11.54
N TRP A 28 10.63 -22.97 -10.75
CA TRP A 28 11.46 -22.15 -9.89
C TRP A 28 12.19 -23.00 -8.84
N ASP A 29 11.56 -24.01 -8.27
CA ASP A 29 12.16 -24.91 -7.29
C ASP A 29 13.39 -25.68 -7.86
N ILE A 30 13.44 -25.89 -9.18
CA ILE A 30 14.55 -26.53 -9.88
C ILE A 30 15.54 -25.49 -10.44
N HIS A 31 15.02 -24.35 -10.89
CA HIS A 31 15.79 -23.27 -11.51
C HIS A 31 15.44 -21.92 -10.86
N PRO A 32 15.92 -21.68 -9.62
CA PRO A 32 15.59 -20.45 -8.90
C PRO A 32 16.14 -19.22 -9.64
N VAL A 33 15.26 -18.25 -9.86
CA VAL A 33 15.60 -16.95 -10.43
C VAL A 33 15.56 -15.90 -9.33
N LYS A 34 16.42 -14.89 -9.41
CA LYS A 34 16.39 -13.76 -8.48
C LYS A 34 15.37 -12.72 -8.95
N ALA A 35 14.70 -12.10 -8.00
CA ALA A 35 13.97 -10.88 -8.28
C ALA A 35 14.95 -9.77 -8.70
N THR A 36 14.53 -8.91 -9.61
CA THR A 36 15.35 -7.84 -10.15
C THR A 36 14.60 -6.51 -10.06
N ARG A 37 15.14 -5.57 -9.30
CA ARG A 37 14.61 -4.22 -9.15
C ARG A 37 13.08 -4.18 -8.92
N PRO A 38 12.54 -4.90 -7.90
CA PRO A 38 11.11 -4.83 -7.61
C PRO A 38 10.72 -3.40 -7.25
N VAL A 39 9.44 -3.07 -7.41
CA VAL A 39 8.90 -1.74 -7.09
C VAL A 39 7.97 -1.88 -5.90
N PHE A 40 8.24 -1.15 -4.83
CA PHE A 40 7.36 -1.08 -3.66
C PHE A 40 6.68 0.29 -3.59
N VAL A 41 5.35 0.31 -3.64
CA VAL A 41 4.56 1.52 -3.43
C VAL A 41 4.24 1.62 -1.95
N ILE A 42 4.76 2.63 -1.30
CA ILE A 42 4.64 2.89 0.14
C ILE A 42 3.93 4.21 0.41
N GLY A 43 3.38 4.34 1.60
CA GLY A 43 2.65 5.53 2.04
C GLY A 43 1.60 5.17 3.07
N CYS A 44 1.02 6.17 3.70
CA CYS A 44 -0.07 5.96 4.62
C CYS A 44 -1.27 5.30 3.94
N SER A 45 -2.01 4.48 4.67
CA SER A 45 -3.32 4.04 4.22
C SER A 45 -4.13 5.24 3.74
N ARG A 46 -4.86 5.08 2.62
CA ARG A 46 -5.68 6.15 2.03
C ARG A 46 -4.91 7.35 1.45
N ALA A 47 -3.58 7.29 1.32
CA ALA A 47 -2.78 8.33 0.67
C ALA A 47 -2.85 8.31 -0.87
N GLY A 48 -3.53 7.35 -1.49
CA GLY A 48 -3.56 7.18 -2.95
C GLY A 48 -2.59 6.13 -3.49
N THR A 49 -1.97 5.35 -2.61
CA THR A 49 -1.05 4.26 -2.98
C THR A 49 -1.67 3.24 -3.93
N THR A 50 -2.98 2.96 -3.81
CA THR A 50 -3.69 2.05 -4.72
C THR A 50 -3.77 2.62 -6.15
N LEU A 51 -3.96 3.93 -6.31
CA LEU A 51 -3.95 4.60 -7.61
C LEU A 51 -2.59 4.43 -8.30
N VAL A 52 -1.50 4.70 -7.56
CA VAL A 52 -0.13 4.55 -8.06
C VAL A 52 0.18 3.10 -8.41
N TYR A 53 -0.15 2.16 -7.52
CA TYR A 53 0.03 0.73 -7.74
C TYR A 53 -0.71 0.23 -8.99
N LYS A 54 -1.98 0.58 -9.16
CA LYS A 54 -2.79 0.15 -10.31
C LYS A 54 -2.23 0.72 -11.61
N THR A 55 -1.81 1.97 -11.63
CA THR A 55 -1.20 2.57 -12.82
C THR A 55 0.14 1.92 -13.17
N LEU A 56 1.00 1.63 -12.19
CA LEU A 56 2.24 0.86 -12.41
C LEU A 56 1.96 -0.56 -12.90
N SER A 57 0.85 -1.14 -12.45
CA SER A 57 0.42 -2.49 -12.85
C SER A 57 0.02 -2.60 -14.32
N GLU A 58 -0.19 -1.49 -15.02
CA GLU A 58 -0.39 -1.47 -16.48
C GLU A 58 0.92 -1.67 -17.25
N SER A 59 2.08 -1.55 -16.60
CA SER A 59 3.37 -1.84 -17.22
C SER A 59 3.50 -3.30 -17.62
N ARG A 60 3.85 -3.54 -18.88
CA ARG A 60 4.17 -4.89 -19.36
C ARG A 60 5.48 -5.43 -18.81
N GLU A 61 6.32 -4.60 -18.21
CA GLU A 61 7.61 -4.96 -17.64
C GLU A 61 7.49 -5.48 -16.20
N LEU A 62 6.41 -5.14 -15.49
CA LEU A 62 6.20 -5.55 -14.11
C LEU A 62 5.25 -6.76 -14.00
N GLY A 63 5.61 -7.69 -13.12
CA GLY A 63 4.67 -8.67 -12.60
C GLY A 63 3.74 -8.01 -11.58
N THR A 64 2.46 -8.19 -11.71
CA THR A 64 1.45 -7.65 -10.80
C THR A 64 0.40 -8.69 -10.46
N LEU A 65 -0.03 -8.71 -9.22
CA LEU A 65 -1.16 -9.54 -8.78
C LEU A 65 -2.51 -8.86 -8.99
N GLN A 66 -2.51 -7.57 -9.33
CA GLN A 66 -3.71 -6.72 -9.46
C GLN A 66 -4.54 -6.64 -8.16
N ARG A 67 -3.96 -7.03 -7.03
CA ARG A 67 -4.55 -6.98 -5.69
C ARG A 67 -3.48 -6.68 -4.65
N GLU A 68 -3.89 -6.20 -3.50
CA GLU A 68 -3.01 -6.06 -2.34
C GLU A 68 -2.64 -7.44 -1.77
N THR A 69 -1.50 -7.52 -1.13
CA THR A 69 -0.87 -8.78 -0.71
C THR A 69 -0.86 -8.96 0.81
N HIS A 70 -1.86 -8.39 1.50
CA HIS A 70 -1.96 -8.47 2.97
C HIS A 70 -1.88 -9.90 3.50
N ASP A 71 -2.67 -10.82 2.93
CA ASP A 71 -2.73 -12.21 3.37
C ASP A 71 -1.37 -12.90 3.23
N PHE A 72 -0.67 -12.63 2.11
CA PHE A 72 0.65 -13.18 1.84
C PHE A 72 1.69 -12.74 2.90
N TRP A 73 1.74 -11.43 3.20
CA TRP A 73 2.68 -10.90 4.19
C TRP A 73 2.31 -11.32 5.61
N ALA A 74 1.02 -11.39 5.94
CA ALA A 74 0.54 -11.88 7.23
C ALA A 74 0.81 -13.39 7.44
N GLU A 75 0.84 -14.17 6.37
CA GLU A 75 1.22 -15.60 6.43
C GLU A 75 2.73 -15.75 6.65
N LEU A 76 3.55 -14.89 6.01
CA LEU A 76 5.01 -14.92 6.15
C LEU A 76 5.47 -14.41 7.54
N HIS A 77 4.82 -13.39 8.06
CA HIS A 77 5.09 -12.79 9.38
C HIS A 77 3.79 -12.59 10.16
N PRO A 78 3.30 -13.64 10.83
CA PRO A 78 2.06 -13.55 11.61
C PRO A 78 2.22 -12.58 12.80
N LEU A 79 1.24 -11.70 13.00
CA LEU A 79 1.23 -10.74 14.12
C LEU A 79 1.31 -11.40 15.50
N GLN A 80 0.80 -12.62 15.61
CA GLN A 80 0.84 -13.43 16.85
C GLN A 80 2.28 -13.66 17.34
N GLU A 81 3.24 -13.78 16.41
CA GLU A 81 4.67 -13.98 16.75
C GLU A 81 5.32 -12.71 17.32
N LYS A 82 4.65 -11.55 17.18
CA LYS A 82 5.05 -10.26 17.73
C LYS A 82 4.08 -9.76 18.81
N ASP A 83 3.35 -10.66 19.48
CA ASP A 83 2.36 -10.33 20.51
C ASP A 83 1.36 -9.24 20.08
N TRP A 84 1.03 -9.19 18.80
CA TRP A 84 0.14 -8.18 18.20
C TRP A 84 0.62 -6.73 18.40
N GLU A 85 1.92 -6.52 18.56
CA GLU A 85 2.45 -5.18 18.85
C GLU A 85 2.49 -4.30 17.61
N THR A 86 2.98 -4.82 16.49
CA THR A 86 3.17 -4.02 15.28
C THR A 86 3.28 -4.87 14.02
N HIS A 87 2.87 -4.30 12.88
CA HIS A 87 3.20 -4.84 11.56
C HIS A 87 4.62 -4.46 11.09
N ALA A 88 5.33 -3.59 11.82
CA ALA A 88 6.66 -3.18 11.42
C ALA A 88 7.64 -4.36 11.40
N LEU A 89 8.50 -4.38 10.38
CA LEU A 89 9.59 -5.31 10.21
C LEU A 89 10.90 -4.55 10.05
N ALA A 90 11.91 -4.93 10.83
CA ALA A 90 13.24 -4.35 10.77
C ALA A 90 14.13 -5.09 9.73
N ALA A 91 15.25 -4.49 9.36
CA ALA A 91 16.22 -5.15 8.48
C ALA A 91 16.72 -6.49 9.05
N THR A 92 16.77 -6.63 10.38
CA THR A 92 17.17 -7.85 11.09
C THR A 92 16.16 -8.98 11.01
N ASP A 93 14.91 -8.69 10.64
CA ASP A 93 13.86 -9.69 10.41
C ASP A 93 14.00 -10.35 9.03
N ALA A 94 14.81 -9.75 8.13
CA ALA A 94 14.99 -10.26 6.78
C ALA A 94 15.88 -11.50 6.75
N SER A 95 15.46 -12.49 5.97
CA SER A 95 16.21 -13.73 5.75
C SER A 95 16.31 -14.09 4.27
N ASP A 96 17.28 -14.94 3.92
CA ASP A 96 17.38 -15.52 2.59
C ASP A 96 16.11 -16.35 2.25
N HIS A 97 15.56 -17.01 3.25
CA HIS A 97 14.30 -17.75 3.10
C HIS A 97 13.15 -16.83 2.66
N ASP A 98 12.97 -15.69 3.32
CA ASP A 98 11.92 -14.74 2.99
C ASP A 98 12.10 -14.18 1.58
N ARG A 99 13.35 -13.80 1.23
CA ARG A 99 13.65 -13.31 -0.12
C ARG A 99 13.28 -14.33 -1.18
N ASP A 100 13.65 -15.60 -0.97
CA ASP A 100 13.38 -16.66 -1.92
C ASP A 100 11.89 -16.99 -1.97
N TYR A 101 11.20 -17.01 -0.83
CA TYR A 101 9.75 -17.22 -0.73
C TYR A 101 8.96 -16.13 -1.46
N VAL A 102 9.28 -14.85 -1.23
CA VAL A 102 8.67 -13.71 -1.92
C VAL A 102 8.94 -13.78 -3.43
N THR A 103 10.19 -14.01 -3.83
CA THR A 103 10.58 -14.10 -5.24
C THR A 103 9.82 -15.24 -5.95
N ARG A 104 9.79 -16.42 -5.33
CA ARG A 104 9.06 -17.58 -5.85
C ARG A 104 7.57 -17.29 -6.01
N TYR A 105 6.97 -16.66 -5.00
CA TYR A 105 5.56 -16.31 -5.02
C TYR A 105 5.22 -15.40 -6.21
N PHE A 106 5.90 -14.26 -6.33
CA PHE A 106 5.64 -13.34 -7.43
C PHE A 106 5.96 -13.94 -8.80
N TYR A 107 7.05 -14.71 -8.91
CA TYR A 107 7.39 -15.41 -10.15
C TYR A 107 6.34 -16.45 -10.54
N ALA A 108 5.89 -17.27 -9.62
CA ALA A 108 4.87 -18.28 -9.88
C ALA A 108 3.57 -17.65 -10.39
N TRP A 109 3.13 -16.56 -9.77
CA TRP A 109 1.90 -15.87 -10.16
C TRP A 109 2.01 -15.10 -11.48
N THR A 110 3.15 -14.51 -11.78
CA THR A 110 3.29 -13.53 -12.87
C THR A 110 4.19 -14.00 -14.02
N GLY A 111 5.10 -14.94 -13.76
CA GLY A 111 6.13 -15.36 -14.69
C GLY A 111 7.24 -14.33 -14.89
N LYS A 112 7.32 -13.31 -14.02
CA LYS A 112 8.30 -12.22 -14.13
C LYS A 112 9.20 -12.15 -12.92
N THR A 113 10.45 -11.75 -13.15
CA THR A 113 11.46 -11.52 -12.09
C THR A 113 11.37 -10.12 -11.49
N ARG A 114 10.77 -9.17 -12.20
CA ARG A 114 10.51 -7.82 -11.73
C ARG A 114 9.03 -7.66 -11.44
N PHE A 115 8.69 -7.25 -10.23
CA PHE A 115 7.30 -7.11 -9.80
C PHE A 115 7.03 -5.76 -9.13
N VAL A 116 5.77 -5.41 -9.04
CA VAL A 116 5.29 -4.30 -8.21
C VAL A 116 4.41 -4.85 -7.10
N ASP A 117 4.65 -4.39 -5.89
CA ASP A 117 3.84 -4.69 -4.71
C ASP A 117 3.36 -3.43 -4.00
N LYS A 118 2.17 -3.53 -3.44
CA LYS A 118 1.56 -2.51 -2.60
C LYS A 118 0.73 -3.17 -1.51
N ASN A 119 1.10 -2.86 -0.30
CA ASN A 119 0.39 -3.21 0.91
C ASN A 119 0.40 -1.97 1.82
N ASN A 120 -0.64 -1.73 2.59
CA ASN A 120 -0.70 -0.58 3.51
C ASN A 120 0.31 -0.68 4.65
N GLN A 121 0.86 -1.86 4.92
CA GLN A 121 1.87 -2.13 5.93
C GLN A 121 3.31 -1.90 5.43
N ASN A 122 3.53 -1.91 4.11
CA ASN A 122 4.87 -1.76 3.52
C ASN A 122 5.61 -0.50 3.98
N GLY A 123 4.87 0.58 4.32
CA GLY A 123 5.46 1.79 4.89
C GLY A 123 6.15 1.58 6.23
N LEU A 124 5.70 0.61 7.03
CA LEU A 124 6.33 0.22 8.30
C LEU A 124 7.48 -0.79 8.10
N CYS A 125 7.59 -1.38 6.91
CA CYS A 125 8.51 -2.48 6.62
C CYS A 125 9.64 -2.09 5.65
N VAL A 126 9.87 -0.80 5.39
CA VAL A 126 10.87 -0.34 4.40
C VAL A 126 12.26 -0.90 4.67
N PRO A 127 12.81 -0.90 5.92
CA PRO A 127 14.12 -1.47 6.20
C PRO A 127 14.20 -2.97 5.89
N TYR A 128 13.15 -3.73 6.20
CA TYR A 128 13.04 -5.15 5.88
C TYR A 128 13.00 -5.40 4.37
N LEU A 129 12.14 -4.68 3.64
CA LEU A 129 12.01 -4.82 2.19
C LEU A 129 13.31 -4.47 1.46
N TYR A 130 14.04 -3.45 1.95
CA TYR A 130 15.33 -3.07 1.40
C TYR A 130 16.42 -4.11 1.70
N ALA A 131 16.40 -4.74 2.88
CA ALA A 131 17.30 -5.83 3.21
C ALA A 131 17.06 -7.07 2.33
N LEU A 132 15.80 -7.40 2.02
CA LEU A 132 15.44 -8.47 1.08
C LEU A 132 15.87 -8.16 -0.36
N PHE A 133 15.63 -6.92 -0.82
CA PHE A 133 15.83 -6.48 -2.19
C PHE A 133 16.61 -5.16 -2.24
N PRO A 134 17.93 -5.19 -2.10
CA PRO A 134 18.76 -3.97 -2.08
C PRO A 134 18.70 -3.16 -3.38
N ASP A 135 18.25 -3.76 -4.49
CA ASP A 135 18.04 -3.11 -5.78
C ASP A 135 16.60 -2.62 -6.02
N ALA A 136 15.73 -2.72 -5.00
CA ALA A 136 14.34 -2.31 -5.10
C ALA A 136 14.20 -0.79 -5.33
N CYS A 137 13.13 -0.43 -6.05
CA CYS A 137 12.68 0.95 -6.23
C CYS A 137 11.52 1.22 -5.26
N PHE A 138 11.63 2.23 -4.42
CA PHE A 138 10.59 2.65 -3.50
C PHE A 138 9.89 3.90 -4.03
N ILE A 139 8.56 3.87 -4.07
CA ILE A 139 7.74 5.04 -4.43
C ILE A 139 6.92 5.45 -3.21
N TYR A 140 7.30 6.54 -2.58
CA TYR A 140 6.59 7.13 -1.45
C TYR A 140 5.50 8.09 -1.94
N VAL A 141 4.26 7.68 -1.72
CA VAL A 141 3.08 8.49 -2.02
C VAL A 141 2.72 9.30 -0.78
N LYS A 142 2.91 10.60 -0.85
CA LYS A 142 2.57 11.58 0.19
C LYS A 142 1.19 12.15 -0.06
N ARG A 143 0.44 12.41 1.01
CA ARG A 143 -0.83 13.10 0.96
C ARG A 143 -0.95 14.06 2.13
N SER A 144 -1.56 15.22 1.91
CA SER A 144 -1.75 16.24 2.93
C SER A 144 -2.46 15.69 4.17
N PRO A 145 -2.07 16.13 5.40
CA PRO A 145 -2.67 15.61 6.63
C PRO A 145 -4.19 15.70 6.62
N GLY A 146 -4.76 16.84 6.22
CA GLY A 146 -6.20 17.04 6.24
C GLY A 146 -6.97 16.09 5.34
N ASP A 147 -6.52 15.92 4.09
CA ASP A 147 -7.16 14.99 3.13
C ASP A 147 -6.92 13.53 3.50
N ASN A 148 -5.74 13.20 4.04
CA ASN A 148 -5.48 11.82 4.46
C ASN A 148 -6.30 11.46 5.70
N LEU A 149 -6.34 12.33 6.73
CA LEU A 149 -7.17 12.12 7.91
C LEU A 149 -8.64 11.94 7.55
N ASN A 150 -9.18 12.80 6.69
CA ASN A 150 -10.57 12.66 6.24
C ASN A 150 -10.81 11.27 5.65
N SER A 151 -9.90 10.82 4.78
CA SER A 151 -10.03 9.52 4.11
C SER A 151 -9.83 8.33 5.05
N LEU A 152 -8.98 8.45 6.08
CA LEU A 152 -8.83 7.46 7.14
C LEU A 152 -10.11 7.35 7.98
N ILE A 153 -10.66 8.48 8.45
CA ILE A 153 -11.92 8.52 9.23
C ILE A 153 -13.07 7.91 8.42
N GLU A 154 -13.18 8.23 7.13
CA GLU A 154 -14.15 7.60 6.23
C GLU A 154 -13.92 6.08 6.11
N GLY A 155 -12.66 5.63 6.06
CA GLY A 155 -12.29 4.21 6.03
C GLY A 155 -12.66 3.48 7.32
N TRP A 156 -12.50 4.10 8.48
CA TRP A 156 -12.93 3.54 9.77
C TRP A 156 -14.43 3.24 9.81
N SER A 157 -15.24 3.93 9.03
CA SER A 157 -16.67 3.63 8.89
C SER A 157 -16.99 2.42 8.00
N LYS A 158 -15.96 1.75 7.46
CA LYS A 158 -16.08 0.57 6.57
C LYS A 158 -15.25 -0.61 7.08
N PRO A 159 -15.54 -1.14 8.27
CA PRO A 159 -14.74 -2.19 8.90
C PRO A 159 -14.65 -3.47 8.06
N GLU A 160 -15.65 -3.78 7.26
CA GLU A 160 -15.63 -4.96 6.38
C GLU A 160 -14.52 -4.90 5.32
N GLU A 161 -14.12 -3.68 4.91
CA GLU A 161 -13.05 -3.50 3.93
C GLU A 161 -11.65 -3.42 4.59
N PHE A 162 -11.55 -2.87 5.82
CA PHE A 162 -10.25 -2.48 6.38
C PHE A 162 -9.91 -3.09 7.74
N ALA A 163 -10.83 -3.84 8.35
CA ALA A 163 -10.65 -4.34 9.71
C ALA A 163 -10.93 -5.85 9.87
N SER A 164 -11.23 -6.59 8.82
CA SER A 164 -11.57 -8.02 8.90
C SER A 164 -10.48 -8.85 9.59
N TRP A 165 -9.22 -8.50 9.38
CA TRP A 165 -8.04 -9.12 9.97
C TRP A 165 -7.96 -8.94 11.50
N SER A 166 -8.51 -7.86 12.04
CA SER A 166 -8.44 -7.49 13.46
C SER A 166 -9.48 -8.18 14.37
N ARG A 167 -10.29 -9.07 13.82
CA ARG A 167 -11.30 -9.84 14.59
C ARG A 167 -10.70 -10.75 15.67
N HIS A 168 -9.41 -11.04 15.55
CA HIS A 168 -8.68 -11.94 16.45
C HIS A 168 -7.70 -11.18 17.37
N LEU A 169 -7.81 -9.85 17.44
CA LEU A 169 -7.01 -9.07 18.37
C LEU A 169 -7.29 -9.52 19.81
N PRO A 170 -6.24 -9.61 20.66
CA PRO A 170 -6.41 -10.04 22.05
C PRO A 170 -7.13 -8.98 22.90
N GLU A 171 -7.07 -7.71 22.52
CA GLU A 171 -7.70 -6.59 23.21
C GLU A 171 -9.05 -6.21 22.61
N SER A 172 -9.93 -5.72 23.47
CA SER A 172 -11.22 -5.16 23.06
C SER A 172 -11.05 -3.73 22.55
N VAL A 173 -11.38 -3.48 21.31
CA VAL A 173 -11.42 -2.15 20.70
C VAL A 173 -12.73 -1.47 21.05
N ALA A 174 -12.67 -0.24 21.57
CA ALA A 174 -13.83 0.59 21.92
C ALA A 174 -13.65 2.07 21.48
N VAL A 175 -13.06 2.26 20.29
CA VAL A 175 -12.80 3.57 19.70
C VAL A 175 -14.10 4.35 19.49
N GLU A 176 -14.08 5.66 19.71
CA GLU A 176 -15.26 6.55 19.66
C GLU A 176 -16.39 6.07 20.62
N GLY A 177 -16.03 5.73 21.85
CA GLY A 177 -17.00 5.25 22.84
C GLY A 177 -17.66 3.90 22.51
N GLY A 178 -16.97 3.04 21.77
CA GLY A 178 -17.47 1.73 21.36
C GLY A 178 -18.20 1.72 20.02
N LYS A 179 -18.22 2.83 19.30
CA LYS A 179 -18.78 2.89 17.94
C LYS A 179 -18.00 2.01 16.98
N TYR A 180 -16.67 1.94 17.13
CA TYR A 180 -15.80 1.08 16.35
C TYR A 180 -15.21 0.02 17.26
N VAL A 181 -15.53 -1.23 16.97
CA VAL A 181 -15.13 -2.41 17.74
C VAL A 181 -14.09 -3.28 17.05
N LEU A 182 -13.64 -2.85 15.87
CA LEU A 182 -12.56 -3.48 15.10
C LEU A 182 -11.52 -2.42 14.76
N TRP A 183 -10.23 -2.82 14.75
CA TRP A 183 -9.13 -1.94 14.40
C TRP A 183 -8.87 -1.93 12.91
N CYS A 184 -8.87 -0.75 12.27
CA CYS A 184 -8.67 -0.61 10.84
C CYS A 184 -7.20 -0.44 10.45
N PHE A 185 -6.89 -0.85 9.22
CA PHE A 185 -5.66 -0.68 8.47
C PHE A 185 -4.48 -1.51 8.99
N PHE A 186 -3.76 -1.07 10.03
CA PHE A 186 -2.55 -1.73 10.53
C PHE A 186 -2.34 -1.44 12.01
N LEU A 187 -1.48 -2.24 12.65
CA LEU A 187 -0.93 -1.95 13.98
C LEU A 187 0.44 -1.29 13.85
N SER A 188 0.71 -0.32 14.70
CA SER A 188 2.02 0.25 14.95
C SER A 188 2.26 0.26 16.44
N GLU A 189 3.51 0.31 16.88
CA GLU A 189 3.87 0.35 18.30
C GLU A 189 3.06 1.40 19.04
N GLY A 190 2.55 1.07 20.22
CA GLY A 190 1.73 1.96 21.05
C GLY A 190 0.26 2.03 20.67
N TRP A 191 -0.24 1.27 19.71
CA TRP A 191 -1.65 1.28 19.29
C TRP A 191 -2.64 1.03 20.45
N ARG A 192 -2.22 0.26 21.46
CA ARG A 192 -3.04 -0.06 22.64
C ARG A 192 -3.44 1.17 23.44
N ASN A 193 -2.67 2.26 23.36
CA ASN A 193 -2.99 3.54 24.01
C ASN A 193 -4.23 4.22 23.38
N TYR A 194 -4.65 3.77 22.21
CA TYR A 194 -5.75 4.36 21.44
C TYR A 194 -7.03 3.51 21.40
N LEU A 195 -7.09 2.41 22.15
CA LEU A 195 -8.24 1.49 22.17
C LEU A 195 -9.57 2.15 22.51
N GLN A 196 -9.54 3.25 23.27
CA GLN A 196 -10.72 4.02 23.69
C GLN A 196 -10.68 5.48 23.21
N ALA A 197 -9.74 5.82 22.32
CA ALA A 197 -9.58 7.17 21.81
C ALA A 197 -10.68 7.58 20.83
N SER A 198 -10.73 8.86 20.47
CA SER A 198 -11.54 9.31 19.34
C SER A 198 -11.00 8.75 18.03
N VAL A 199 -11.85 8.63 17.00
CA VAL A 199 -11.39 8.10 15.71
C VAL A 199 -10.38 9.01 15.03
N GLU A 200 -10.48 10.33 15.23
CA GLU A 200 -9.50 11.29 14.73
C GLU A 200 -8.13 11.14 15.39
N ASP A 201 -8.09 10.82 16.70
CA ASP A 201 -6.83 10.55 17.41
C ASP A 201 -6.15 9.29 16.90
N VAL A 202 -6.92 8.22 16.68
CA VAL A 202 -6.41 6.99 16.09
C VAL A 202 -5.89 7.23 14.68
N CYS A 203 -6.64 7.97 13.85
CA CYS A 203 -6.22 8.27 12.48
C CYS A 203 -4.96 9.16 12.43
N ALA A 204 -4.85 10.14 13.34
CA ALA A 204 -3.65 10.97 13.47
C ALA A 204 -2.45 10.13 13.90
N PHE A 205 -2.61 9.25 14.88
CA PHE A 205 -1.58 8.29 15.29
C PHE A 205 -1.14 7.39 14.13
N GLN A 206 -2.07 6.82 13.37
CA GLN A 206 -1.74 5.96 12.22
C GLN A 206 -1.01 6.73 11.12
N TYR A 207 -1.42 7.97 10.86
CA TYR A 207 -0.75 8.83 9.89
C TYR A 207 0.68 9.16 10.33
N ASP A 208 0.85 9.54 11.60
CA ASP A 208 2.14 9.88 12.18
C ASP A 208 3.09 8.68 12.17
N ALA A 209 2.65 7.56 12.69
CA ALA A 209 3.46 6.35 12.83
C ALA A 209 4.05 5.87 11.49
N VAL A 210 3.21 5.75 10.46
CA VAL A 210 3.68 5.22 9.17
C VAL A 210 4.54 6.22 8.40
N ASN A 211 4.17 7.51 8.39
CA ASN A 211 4.96 8.50 7.66
C ASN A 211 6.31 8.78 8.34
N THR A 212 6.35 8.76 9.68
CA THR A 212 7.62 8.83 10.44
C THR A 212 8.50 7.64 10.10
N ALA A 213 7.98 6.42 10.15
CA ALA A 213 8.74 5.22 9.81
C ALA A 213 9.30 5.27 8.37
N ILE A 214 8.52 5.77 7.41
CA ILE A 214 8.96 5.94 6.02
C ILE A 214 10.08 6.98 5.91
N LEU A 215 9.94 8.13 6.56
CA LEU A 215 10.94 9.20 6.53
C LEU A 215 12.25 8.78 7.19
N ASP A 216 12.17 8.07 8.30
CA ASP A 216 13.36 7.58 9.01
C ASP A 216 14.08 6.51 8.18
N ALA A 217 13.33 5.63 7.50
CA ALA A 217 13.90 4.64 6.60
C ALA A 217 14.52 5.23 5.33
N ARG A 218 14.12 6.46 4.93
CA ARG A 218 14.64 7.16 3.75
C ARG A 218 16.16 7.27 3.75
N GLU A 219 16.76 7.49 4.91
CA GLU A 219 18.20 7.67 5.06
C GLU A 219 18.99 6.38 4.78
N LEU A 220 18.35 5.23 4.84
CA LEU A 220 18.95 3.92 4.54
C LEU A 220 19.00 3.61 3.05
N ILE A 221 18.21 4.31 2.23
CA ILE A 221 17.98 3.99 0.82
C ILE A 221 18.78 4.92 -0.08
N GLU A 222 19.48 4.36 -1.05
CA GLU A 222 20.20 5.15 -2.07
C GLU A 222 19.23 6.04 -2.87
N THR A 223 19.67 7.25 -3.22
CA THR A 223 18.81 8.28 -3.79
C THR A 223 18.16 7.88 -5.12
N ASP A 224 18.85 7.09 -5.93
CA ASP A 224 18.35 6.61 -7.23
C ASP A 224 17.31 5.48 -7.11
N LYS A 225 17.11 4.96 -5.91
CA LYS A 225 16.12 3.93 -5.58
C LYS A 225 14.89 4.49 -4.84
N TRP A 226 14.93 5.78 -4.49
CA TRP A 226 13.87 6.44 -3.72
C TRP A 226 13.22 7.55 -4.53
N HIS A 227 11.90 7.45 -4.70
CA HIS A 227 11.11 8.41 -5.44
C HIS A 227 9.89 8.82 -4.61
N GLU A 228 9.56 10.11 -4.69
CA GLU A 228 8.45 10.69 -3.95
C GLU A 228 7.46 11.31 -4.91
N VAL A 229 6.19 11.23 -4.56
CA VAL A 229 5.13 11.90 -5.30
C VAL A 229 4.04 12.38 -4.35
N PHE A 230 3.60 13.62 -4.55
CA PHE A 230 2.44 14.17 -3.86
C PHE A 230 1.16 13.71 -4.56
N TYR A 231 0.22 13.19 -3.77
CA TYR A 231 -1.10 12.82 -4.29
C TYR A 231 -1.79 14.00 -4.99
N GLU A 232 -1.62 15.18 -4.44
CA GLU A 232 -2.16 16.43 -4.97
C GLU A 232 -1.62 16.76 -6.37
N ASP A 233 -0.35 16.45 -6.63
CA ASP A 233 0.26 16.63 -7.95
C ASP A 233 -0.25 15.59 -8.95
N ILE A 234 -0.47 14.35 -8.50
CA ILE A 234 -1.11 13.32 -9.35
C ILE A 234 -2.52 13.77 -9.74
N VAL A 235 -3.29 14.34 -8.81
CA VAL A 235 -4.64 14.83 -9.10
C VAL A 235 -4.60 16.02 -10.08
N ARG A 236 -3.58 16.86 -10.00
CA ARG A 236 -3.42 18.05 -10.86
C ARG A 236 -2.94 17.70 -12.27
N ASP A 237 -1.95 16.83 -12.39
CA ASP A 237 -1.37 16.40 -13.68
C ASP A 237 -0.91 14.93 -13.63
N PRO A 238 -1.85 13.98 -13.77
CA PRO A 238 -1.54 12.56 -13.67
C PRO A 238 -0.54 12.10 -14.74
N VAL A 239 -0.62 12.65 -15.96
CA VAL A 239 0.27 12.23 -17.07
C VAL A 239 1.71 12.59 -16.77
N ALA A 240 1.99 13.83 -16.34
CA ALA A 240 3.35 14.27 -16.02
C ALA A 240 3.91 13.47 -14.83
N GLN A 241 3.12 13.28 -13.76
CA GLN A 241 3.58 12.58 -12.57
C GLN A 241 3.88 11.10 -12.86
N PHE A 242 2.99 10.40 -13.53
CA PHE A 242 3.23 8.99 -13.87
C PHE A 242 4.37 8.82 -14.87
N ARG A 243 4.51 9.69 -15.87
CA ARG A 243 5.67 9.67 -16.78
C ARG A 243 6.98 9.81 -16.00
N SER A 244 7.03 10.69 -15.02
CA SER A 244 8.19 10.86 -14.14
C SER A 244 8.49 9.61 -13.33
N LEU A 245 7.47 9.02 -12.68
CA LEU A 245 7.61 7.79 -11.88
C LEU A 245 8.07 6.60 -12.72
N PHE A 246 7.49 6.41 -13.90
CA PHE A 246 7.90 5.33 -14.82
C PHE A 246 9.36 5.49 -15.22
N LYS A 247 9.76 6.70 -15.61
CA LYS A 247 11.15 7.00 -15.94
C LYS A 247 12.10 6.74 -14.76
N ALA A 248 11.73 7.19 -13.57
CA ALA A 248 12.49 7.02 -12.34
C ALA A 248 12.71 5.52 -12.00
N CYS A 249 11.67 4.71 -12.18
CA CYS A 249 11.78 3.26 -12.03
C CYS A 249 12.47 2.57 -13.22
N GLY A 250 12.86 3.30 -14.29
CA GLY A 250 13.42 2.70 -15.51
C GLY A 250 12.42 1.82 -16.25
N LEU A 251 11.16 2.26 -16.33
CA LEU A 251 10.06 1.62 -17.04
C LEU A 251 9.69 2.42 -18.28
N SER A 252 9.25 1.72 -19.32
CA SER A 252 8.74 2.36 -20.54
C SER A 252 7.40 3.04 -20.28
N PHE A 253 7.20 4.21 -20.89
CA PHE A 253 5.95 4.96 -20.83
C PHE A 253 5.47 5.26 -22.25
N ASP A 254 4.58 4.41 -22.75
CA ASP A 254 4.07 4.46 -24.12
C ASP A 254 2.74 5.24 -24.23
N ALA A 255 2.23 5.39 -25.46
CA ALA A 255 0.98 6.09 -25.72
C ALA A 255 -0.25 5.45 -25.03
N THR A 256 -0.24 4.12 -24.84
CA THR A 256 -1.31 3.41 -24.13
C THR A 256 -1.34 3.78 -22.66
N LEU A 257 -0.17 3.81 -22.02
CA LEU A 257 -0.03 4.26 -20.63
C LEU A 257 -0.36 5.75 -20.48
N GLU A 258 0.05 6.59 -21.45
CA GLU A 258 -0.33 7.99 -21.43
C GLU A 258 -1.85 8.18 -21.49
N GLN A 259 -2.55 7.43 -22.35
CA GLN A 259 -4.01 7.47 -22.42
C GLN A 259 -4.63 6.97 -21.10
N HIS A 260 -4.14 5.86 -20.55
CA HIS A 260 -4.58 5.37 -19.24
C HIS A 260 -4.44 6.44 -18.16
N CYS A 261 -3.31 7.16 -18.11
CA CYS A 261 -3.08 8.22 -17.14
C CYS A 261 -4.00 9.44 -17.34
N ARG A 262 -4.44 9.75 -18.56
CA ARG A 262 -5.45 10.79 -18.80
C ARG A 262 -6.80 10.45 -18.18
N ASP A 263 -7.14 9.17 -18.17
CA ASP A 263 -8.44 8.67 -17.74
C ASP A 263 -8.43 8.18 -16.28
N VAL A 264 -7.25 8.08 -15.66
CA VAL A 264 -7.04 7.39 -14.38
C VAL A 264 -7.84 7.95 -13.22
N LEU A 265 -8.10 9.27 -13.19
CA LEU A 265 -8.89 9.91 -12.14
C LEU A 265 -10.40 9.63 -12.27
N SER A 266 -10.85 9.18 -13.44
CA SER A 266 -12.24 8.74 -13.64
C SER A 266 -12.47 7.28 -13.20
N ILE A 267 -11.40 6.54 -12.89
CA ILE A 267 -11.46 5.14 -12.47
C ILE A 267 -11.53 5.09 -10.94
N PRO A 268 -12.60 4.55 -10.34
CA PRO A 268 -12.78 4.56 -8.89
C PRO A 268 -11.94 3.46 -8.20
N TYR A 269 -10.61 3.60 -8.17
CA TYR A 269 -9.75 2.70 -7.39
C TYR A 269 -9.93 2.93 -5.89
N ASN A 270 -10.82 2.20 -5.23
CA ASN A 270 -11.12 2.30 -3.80
C ASN A 270 -11.47 3.74 -3.33
N ALA A 271 -11.91 4.60 -4.22
CA ALA A 271 -12.38 5.92 -3.88
C ALA A 271 -13.82 5.84 -3.33
N PHE A 272 -14.06 6.39 -2.14
CA PHE A 272 -15.40 6.45 -1.55
C PHE A 272 -16.27 7.55 -2.16
N SER A 273 -15.65 8.45 -2.91
CA SER A 273 -16.27 9.66 -3.48
C SER A 273 -15.32 10.27 -4.51
N GLU A 274 -15.74 11.38 -5.09
CA GLU A 274 -14.95 12.17 -6.04
C GLU A 274 -13.48 12.34 -5.60
N ILE A 275 -12.58 12.19 -6.56
CA ILE A 275 -11.15 12.41 -6.38
C ILE A 275 -10.89 13.91 -6.52
N ARG A 276 -10.61 14.59 -5.41
CA ARG A 276 -10.22 16.01 -5.39
C ARG A 276 -9.37 16.33 -4.17
N VAL A 277 -8.62 17.39 -4.28
CA VAL A 277 -7.80 17.95 -3.20
C VAL A 277 -8.66 18.84 -2.29
N ASP A 278 -8.25 19.00 -1.03
CA ASP A 278 -8.92 19.83 -0.01
C ASP A 278 -10.37 19.46 0.29
N LYS A 279 -10.77 18.23 -0.03
CA LYS A 279 -12.11 17.72 0.17
C LYS A 279 -12.58 17.79 1.63
N TRP A 280 -11.64 17.65 2.58
CA TRP A 280 -11.93 17.68 4.00
C TRP A 280 -12.48 19.03 4.48
N LYS A 281 -12.13 20.15 3.81
CA LYS A 281 -12.54 21.52 4.17
C LYS A 281 -14.04 21.74 4.08
N ASP A 282 -14.71 20.99 3.17
CA ASP A 282 -16.16 21.05 2.97
C ASP A 282 -16.87 19.83 3.59
N GLY A 283 -16.12 18.92 4.23
CA GLY A 283 -16.62 17.64 4.69
C GLY A 283 -17.14 17.69 6.14
N ARG A 284 -17.92 16.66 6.50
CA ARG A 284 -18.47 16.47 7.86
C ARG A 284 -17.42 16.30 8.95
N ASN A 285 -16.18 15.97 8.58
CA ASN A 285 -15.08 15.75 9.52
C ASN A 285 -14.21 17.00 9.74
N ARG A 286 -14.56 18.13 9.11
CA ARG A 286 -13.77 19.36 9.11
C ARG A 286 -13.30 19.77 10.50
N GLU A 287 -14.23 19.98 11.43
CA GLU A 287 -13.89 20.45 12.78
C GLU A 287 -12.98 19.49 13.54
N ARG A 288 -13.16 18.17 13.35
CA ARG A 288 -12.30 17.15 13.96
C ARG A 288 -10.88 17.23 13.40
N ILE A 289 -10.76 17.40 12.10
CA ILE A 289 -9.48 17.50 11.40
C ILE A 289 -8.77 18.80 11.80
N GLU A 290 -9.45 19.94 11.79
CA GLU A 290 -8.90 21.24 12.18
C GLU A 290 -8.27 21.21 13.60
N ARG A 291 -8.86 20.45 14.54
CA ARG A 291 -8.27 20.26 15.87
C ARG A 291 -6.98 19.46 15.89
N LYS A 292 -6.76 18.57 14.88
CA LYS A 292 -5.58 17.70 14.80
C LYS A 292 -4.43 18.28 13.98
N LEU A 293 -4.71 19.14 13.02
CA LEU A 293 -3.68 19.71 12.14
C LEU A 293 -2.50 20.36 12.88
N PRO A 294 -2.69 21.09 14.01
CA PRO A 294 -1.56 21.66 14.74
C PRO A 294 -0.55 20.61 15.22
N ASP A 295 -1.03 19.46 15.69
CA ASP A 295 -0.20 18.36 16.21
C ASP A 295 0.60 17.69 15.09
N MET A 296 0.10 17.74 13.84
CA MET A 296 0.67 17.09 12.67
C MET A 296 1.60 18.00 11.86
N ARG A 297 1.76 19.26 12.23
CA ARG A 297 2.49 20.29 11.46
C ARG A 297 3.97 19.95 11.26
N GLU A 298 4.65 19.46 12.29
CA GLU A 298 6.06 19.11 12.22
C GLU A 298 6.29 17.97 11.22
N LEU A 299 5.50 16.91 11.31
CA LEU A 299 5.58 15.80 10.35
C LEU A 299 5.23 16.26 8.93
N ALA A 300 4.18 17.05 8.77
CA ALA A 300 3.80 17.60 7.46
C ALA A 300 4.96 18.40 6.84
N SER A 301 5.66 19.21 7.62
CA SER A 301 6.85 19.95 7.17
C SER A 301 7.99 19.01 6.76
N ARG A 302 8.28 17.96 7.54
CA ARG A 302 9.25 16.92 7.15
C ARG A 302 8.88 16.20 5.85
N MET A 303 7.59 16.04 5.59
CA MET A 303 7.07 15.48 4.33
C MET A 303 7.15 16.45 3.15
N GLY A 304 7.45 17.74 3.38
CA GLY A 304 7.55 18.76 2.34
C GLY A 304 6.24 19.56 2.13
N TYR A 305 5.28 19.46 3.02
CA TYR A 305 4.11 20.36 3.05
C TYR A 305 4.48 21.64 3.78
N THR A 306 4.33 22.77 3.11
CA THR A 306 4.42 24.12 3.72
C THR A 306 3.02 24.63 4.01
N ASP A 307 2.82 25.29 5.15
CA ASP A 307 1.57 25.95 5.56
C ASP A 307 1.04 26.92 4.50
#